data_b88af820500bf1b5719f96f2fd09f587
#
_entry.id   b88af820500bf1b5719f96f2fd09f587
#
_cell.length_a   1.000
_cell.length_b   1.000
_cell.length_c   1.000
_cell.angle_alpha   90.00
_cell.angle_beta   90.00
_cell.angle_gamma   90.00
#
_symmetry.space_group_name_H-M   'P 1'
#
loop_
_entity.id
_entity.type
_entity.pdbx_description
1 polymer ?
#
loop_
_entity_poly.entity_id
_entity_poly.type
_entity_poly.pdbx_seq_one_letter_code
_entity_poly.pdbx_strand_id
1 'polypeptide(L)'
;MNLNNTDYKLTMYKKYIIGLFTLCCAGNTAAQSLAQAKQLFLNGEFEQAKPAFGKLVKQAPSNANYNYWYGACCYETGEKKEAQPYLEKSAARKVIDAYRYLGKLYYDIYRFDDAVDNYEQHIEWLEKKKRPTEMAEAELEQIKQAARMIKGVENITVIDSF
;
A
#
# COMPACT_ATOMS: atom_id res chain seq x y z
N MET A 1 54.26 -16.05 -36.23
CA MET A 1 53.44 -16.75 -35.23
C MET A 1 52.01 -16.40 -35.55
N ASN A 2 51.31 -17.25 -36.36
CA ASN A 2 49.96 -17.01 -36.84
C ASN A 2 48.97 -17.42 -35.76
N LEU A 3 48.35 -16.43 -35.10
CA LEU A 3 47.17 -16.67 -34.28
C LEU A 3 46.02 -17.08 -35.19
N ASN A 4 45.54 -18.30 -35.01
CA ASN A 4 44.51 -18.90 -35.84
C ASN A 4 43.23 -18.06 -35.83
N ASN A 5 42.69 -17.79 -37.01
CA ASN A 5 41.44 -17.05 -37.30
C ASN A 5 40.23 -17.59 -36.49
N THR A 6 40.33 -18.80 -35.96
CA THR A 6 39.34 -19.46 -35.08
C THR A 6 39.31 -18.87 -33.66
N ASP A 7 40.49 -18.55 -33.09
CA ASP A 7 40.57 -17.98 -31.73
C ASP A 7 40.08 -16.54 -31.70
N TYR A 8 40.33 -15.77 -32.76
CA TYR A 8 39.80 -14.41 -32.91
C TYR A 8 38.26 -14.39 -32.99
N LYS A 9 37.66 -15.28 -33.77
CA LYS A 9 36.21 -15.43 -33.85
C LYS A 9 35.58 -15.84 -32.50
N LEU A 10 36.18 -16.79 -31.81
CA LEU A 10 35.68 -17.27 -30.52
C LEU A 10 35.71 -16.17 -29.44
N THR A 11 36.75 -15.33 -29.45
CA THR A 11 36.89 -14.20 -28.53
C THR A 11 35.87 -13.10 -28.80
N MET A 12 35.58 -12.85 -30.09
CA MET A 12 34.56 -11.90 -30.50
C MET A 12 33.14 -12.38 -30.11
N TYR A 13 32.80 -13.65 -30.34
CA TYR A 13 31.53 -14.22 -29.94
C TYR A 13 31.33 -14.17 -28.41
N LYS A 14 32.37 -14.43 -27.61
CA LYS A 14 32.28 -14.26 -26.12
C LYS A 14 31.97 -12.84 -25.71
N LYS A 15 32.55 -11.82 -26.36
CA LYS A 15 32.23 -10.41 -26.06
C LYS A 15 30.79 -10.04 -26.43
N TYR A 16 30.27 -10.55 -27.55
CA TYR A 16 28.88 -10.31 -27.95
C TYR A 16 27.88 -11.06 -27.09
N ILE A 17 28.17 -12.28 -26.64
CA ILE A 17 27.32 -13.06 -25.74
C ILE A 17 27.25 -12.39 -24.36
N ILE A 18 28.38 -11.89 -23.83
CA ILE A 18 28.42 -11.16 -22.55
C ILE A 18 27.64 -9.83 -22.67
N GLY A 19 27.76 -9.12 -23.79
CA GLY A 19 27.03 -7.88 -24.04
C GLY A 19 25.51 -8.09 -24.19
N LEU A 20 25.07 -9.21 -24.77
CA LEU A 20 23.64 -9.54 -24.88
C LEU A 20 23.04 -10.01 -23.54
N PHE A 21 23.82 -10.69 -22.68
CA PHE A 21 23.34 -11.15 -21.39
C PHE A 21 23.17 -10.02 -20.38
N THR A 22 23.97 -8.95 -20.46
CA THR A 22 23.84 -7.78 -19.61
C THR A 22 22.68 -6.86 -20.00
N LEU A 23 22.20 -6.90 -21.24
CA LEU A 23 21.07 -6.07 -21.69
C LEU A 23 19.70 -6.69 -21.34
N CYS A 24 19.61 -8.00 -21.13
CA CYS A 24 18.36 -8.68 -20.75
C CYS A 24 17.99 -8.51 -19.26
N CYS A 25 18.92 -8.11 -18.38
CA CYS A 25 18.66 -8.00 -16.94
C CYS A 25 18.07 -6.64 -16.52
N ALA A 26 18.11 -5.61 -17.38
CA ALA A 26 17.67 -4.25 -17.00
C ALA A 26 16.15 -4.04 -17.08
N GLY A 27 15.42 -4.90 -17.79
CA GLY A 27 13.95 -4.78 -17.96
C GLY A 27 13.11 -5.41 -16.85
N ASN A 28 13.69 -6.26 -16.01
CA ASN A 28 12.93 -7.10 -15.07
C ASN A 28 12.96 -6.60 -13.62
N THR A 29 13.80 -5.62 -13.30
CA THR A 29 14.08 -5.26 -11.89
C THR A 29 12.92 -4.54 -11.19
N ALA A 30 12.17 -3.67 -11.88
CA ALA A 30 11.07 -2.93 -11.26
C ALA A 30 9.82 -3.80 -11.07
N ALA A 31 9.45 -4.63 -12.05
CA ALA A 31 8.32 -5.55 -11.94
C ALA A 31 8.59 -6.65 -10.90
N GLN A 32 9.82 -7.18 -10.87
CA GLN A 32 10.24 -8.17 -9.89
C GLN A 32 10.29 -7.58 -8.48
N SER A 33 10.75 -6.32 -8.31
CA SER A 33 10.75 -5.63 -7.04
C SER A 33 9.34 -5.33 -6.53
N LEU A 34 8.39 -5.00 -7.41
CA LEU A 34 6.98 -4.81 -7.04
C LEU A 34 6.32 -6.11 -6.58
N ALA A 35 6.53 -7.21 -7.30
CA ALA A 35 5.98 -8.52 -6.93
C ALA A 35 6.53 -8.99 -5.58
N GLN A 36 7.83 -8.85 -5.37
CA GLN A 36 8.49 -9.18 -4.11
C GLN A 36 8.00 -8.30 -2.96
N ALA A 37 7.88 -6.98 -3.16
CA ALA A 37 7.37 -6.08 -2.14
C ALA A 37 5.91 -6.41 -1.74
N LYS A 38 5.06 -6.77 -2.71
CA LYS A 38 3.70 -7.22 -2.44
C LYS A 38 3.68 -8.53 -1.64
N GLN A 39 4.57 -9.46 -1.95
CA GLN A 39 4.67 -10.71 -1.18
C GLN A 39 5.10 -10.46 0.26
N LEU A 40 6.09 -9.60 0.49
CA LEU A 40 6.50 -9.17 1.83
C LEU A 40 5.33 -8.54 2.59
N PHE A 41 4.57 -7.66 1.93
CA PHE A 41 3.38 -7.05 2.53
C PHE A 41 2.33 -8.10 2.93
N LEU A 42 2.03 -9.05 2.05
CA LEU A 42 1.07 -10.12 2.33
C LEU A 42 1.51 -11.06 3.45
N ASN A 43 2.83 -11.19 3.65
CA ASN A 43 3.41 -11.94 4.77
C ASN A 43 3.42 -11.15 6.09
N GLY A 44 3.02 -9.87 6.10
CA GLY A 44 3.12 -8.99 7.27
C GLY A 44 4.50 -8.37 7.49
N GLU A 45 5.42 -8.53 6.54
CA GLU A 45 6.79 -8.02 6.60
C GLU A 45 6.86 -6.56 6.10
N PHE A 46 6.07 -5.68 6.73
CA PHE A 46 5.83 -4.31 6.28
C PHE A 46 7.09 -3.45 6.25
N GLU A 47 7.96 -3.58 7.25
CA GLU A 47 9.24 -2.84 7.30
C GLU A 47 10.14 -3.19 6.12
N GLN A 48 10.12 -4.43 5.67
CA GLN A 48 10.91 -4.87 4.51
C GLN A 48 10.26 -4.45 3.18
N ALA A 49 8.92 -4.41 3.11
CA ALA A 49 8.17 -4.00 1.94
C ALA A 49 8.25 -2.49 1.69
N LYS A 50 8.20 -1.67 2.74
CA LYS A 50 8.10 -0.21 2.69
C LYS A 50 9.15 0.47 1.81
N PRO A 51 10.48 0.16 1.90
CA PRO A 51 11.49 0.82 1.08
C PRO A 51 11.29 0.61 -0.43
N ALA A 52 10.80 -0.56 -0.83
CA ALA A 52 10.53 -0.86 -2.25
C ALA A 52 9.33 -0.04 -2.76
N PHE A 53 8.23 0.03 -2.01
CA PHE A 53 7.10 0.87 -2.36
C PHE A 53 7.44 2.36 -2.34
N GLY A 54 8.27 2.82 -1.40
CA GLY A 54 8.77 4.20 -1.34
C GLY A 54 9.55 4.59 -2.60
N LYS A 55 10.38 3.70 -3.14
CA LYS A 55 11.06 3.91 -4.43
C LYS A 55 10.05 4.03 -5.58
N LEU A 56 9.03 3.17 -5.63
CA LEU A 56 8.00 3.20 -6.66
C LEU A 56 7.16 4.48 -6.62
N VAL A 57 6.80 4.94 -5.43
CA VAL A 57 6.10 6.23 -5.25
C VAL A 57 6.95 7.40 -5.73
N LYS A 58 8.25 7.42 -5.44
CA LYS A 58 9.17 8.46 -5.94
C LYS A 58 9.27 8.47 -7.46
N GLN A 59 9.25 7.30 -8.10
CA GLN A 59 9.30 7.17 -9.55
C GLN A 59 7.99 7.58 -10.23
N ALA A 60 6.86 7.29 -9.61
CA ALA A 60 5.53 7.59 -10.14
C ALA A 60 4.59 8.12 -9.03
N PRO A 61 4.73 9.39 -8.60
CA PRO A 61 4.01 9.95 -7.46
C PRO A 61 2.49 10.03 -7.63
N SER A 62 2.00 9.99 -8.87
CA SER A 62 0.56 9.99 -9.21
C SER A 62 -0.05 8.58 -9.32
N ASN A 63 0.76 7.52 -9.22
CA ASN A 63 0.26 6.16 -9.31
C ASN A 63 -0.50 5.78 -8.02
N ALA A 64 -1.82 5.61 -8.16
CA ALA A 64 -2.70 5.35 -7.02
C ALA A 64 -2.36 4.04 -6.28
N ASN A 65 -1.99 2.98 -7.01
CA ASN A 65 -1.64 1.70 -6.38
C ASN A 65 -0.32 1.78 -5.61
N TYR A 66 0.67 2.52 -6.10
CA TYR A 66 1.93 2.71 -5.38
C TYR A 66 1.72 3.54 -4.11
N ASN A 67 0.89 4.59 -4.20
CA ASN A 67 0.50 5.36 -3.02
C ASN A 67 -0.24 4.47 -1.99
N TYR A 68 -1.16 3.61 -2.43
CA TYR A 68 -1.83 2.65 -1.56
C TYR A 68 -0.84 1.75 -0.81
N TRP A 69 0.01 1.03 -1.54
CA TRP A 69 0.94 0.09 -0.92
C TRP A 69 1.92 0.77 0.05
N TYR A 70 2.42 1.95 -0.32
CA TYR A 70 3.32 2.71 0.54
C TYR A 70 2.59 3.23 1.78
N GLY A 71 1.42 3.86 1.61
CA GLY A 71 0.60 4.34 2.70
C GLY A 71 0.15 3.23 3.66
N ALA A 72 -0.21 2.06 3.13
CA ALA A 72 -0.54 0.89 3.93
C ALA A 72 0.66 0.40 4.74
N CYS A 73 1.87 0.34 4.15
CA CYS A 73 3.09 0.02 4.90
C CYS A 73 3.37 1.04 6.01
N CYS A 74 3.26 2.34 5.73
CA CYS A 74 3.45 3.38 6.75
C CYS A 74 2.44 3.24 7.90
N TYR A 75 1.18 2.90 7.59
CA TYR A 75 0.17 2.65 8.61
C TYR A 75 0.57 1.46 9.50
N GLU A 76 0.90 0.31 8.89
CA GLU A 76 1.24 -0.93 9.61
C GLU A 76 2.56 -0.82 10.39
N THR A 77 3.47 0.08 9.98
CA THR A 77 4.72 0.39 10.73
C THR A 77 4.55 1.51 11.77
N GLY A 78 3.30 1.97 12.02
CA GLY A 78 2.98 2.98 13.05
C GLY A 78 3.17 4.44 12.60
N GLU A 79 3.57 4.69 11.37
CA GLU A 79 3.81 6.02 10.82
C GLU A 79 2.52 6.65 10.26
N LYS A 80 1.48 6.75 11.09
CA LYS A 80 0.12 7.12 10.69
C LYS A 80 0.04 8.50 10.01
N LYS A 81 0.83 9.48 10.49
CA LYS A 81 0.87 10.83 9.89
C LYS A 81 1.44 10.79 8.47
N GLU A 82 2.42 9.93 8.21
CA GLU A 82 2.97 9.74 6.88
C GLU A 82 2.03 8.95 5.98
N ALA A 83 1.34 7.95 6.52
CA ALA A 83 0.41 7.10 5.78
C ALA A 83 -0.74 7.91 5.15
N GLN A 84 -1.30 8.88 5.90
CA GLN A 84 -2.53 9.59 5.54
C GLN A 84 -2.50 10.19 4.12
N PRO A 85 -1.55 11.06 3.72
CA PRO A 85 -1.58 11.71 2.41
C PRO A 85 -1.45 10.72 1.23
N TYR A 86 -0.80 9.59 1.43
CA TYR A 86 -0.69 8.56 0.39
C TYR A 86 -1.98 7.75 0.25
N LEU A 87 -2.61 7.41 1.36
CA LEU A 87 -3.91 6.72 1.36
C LEU A 87 -5.00 7.62 0.78
N GLU A 88 -5.04 8.91 1.12
CA GLU A 88 -5.98 9.89 0.55
C GLU A 88 -5.81 10.03 -0.97
N LYS A 89 -4.58 10.15 -1.48
CA LYS A 89 -4.30 10.15 -2.92
C LYS A 89 -4.78 8.90 -3.61
N SER A 90 -4.66 7.77 -2.95
CA SER A 90 -5.09 6.47 -3.47
C SER A 90 -6.61 6.35 -3.49
N ALA A 91 -7.29 6.72 -2.41
CA ALA A 91 -8.75 6.72 -2.30
C ALA A 91 -9.40 7.68 -3.30
N ALA A 92 -8.83 8.88 -3.51
CA ALA A 92 -9.28 9.83 -4.53
C ALA A 92 -9.24 9.25 -5.96
N ARG A 93 -8.43 8.23 -6.20
CA ARG A 93 -8.36 7.46 -7.46
C ARG A 93 -9.13 6.14 -7.40
N LYS A 94 -9.97 5.96 -6.36
CA LYS A 94 -10.88 4.83 -6.17
C LYS A 94 -10.17 3.48 -6.02
N VAL A 95 -9.02 3.47 -5.35
CA VAL A 95 -8.41 2.22 -4.86
C VAL A 95 -9.19 1.77 -3.63
N ILE A 96 -9.93 0.68 -3.76
CA ILE A 96 -10.93 0.22 -2.77
C ILE A 96 -10.31 0.01 -1.39
N ASP A 97 -9.18 -0.69 -1.33
CA ASP A 97 -8.55 -1.04 -0.06
C ASP A 97 -7.95 0.18 0.67
N ALA A 98 -7.75 1.32 -0.03
CA ALA A 98 -7.31 2.56 0.59
C ALA A 98 -8.38 3.15 1.53
N TYR A 99 -9.67 3.00 1.21
CA TYR A 99 -10.75 3.45 2.10
C TYR A 99 -10.74 2.70 3.43
N ARG A 100 -10.52 1.37 3.41
CA ARG A 100 -10.42 0.60 4.65
C ARG A 100 -9.26 1.07 5.53
N TYR A 101 -8.08 1.34 4.92
CA TYR A 101 -6.93 1.86 5.66
C TYR A 101 -7.15 3.28 6.19
N LEU A 102 -7.83 4.15 5.44
CA LEU A 102 -8.22 5.47 5.94
C LEU A 102 -9.21 5.35 7.08
N GLY A 103 -10.20 4.47 6.99
CA GLY A 103 -11.13 4.21 8.07
C GLY A 103 -10.42 3.77 9.36
N LYS A 104 -9.48 2.81 9.27
CA LYS A 104 -8.64 2.41 10.41
C LYS A 104 -7.81 3.57 10.98
N LEU A 105 -7.20 4.36 10.08
CA LEU A 105 -6.37 5.49 10.47
C LEU A 105 -7.19 6.55 11.21
N TYR A 106 -8.36 6.92 10.69
CA TYR A 106 -9.25 7.90 11.32
C TYR A 106 -9.82 7.40 12.64
N TYR A 107 -10.14 6.11 12.74
CA TYR A 107 -10.51 5.48 14.02
C TYR A 107 -9.41 5.64 15.07
N ASP A 108 -8.17 5.36 14.69
CA ASP A 108 -7.01 5.44 15.60
C ASP A 108 -6.69 6.85 16.11
N ILE A 109 -7.14 7.88 15.39
CA ILE A 109 -6.98 9.30 15.78
C ILE A 109 -8.30 9.92 16.25
N TYR A 110 -9.26 9.09 16.62
CA TYR A 110 -10.57 9.46 17.18
C TYR A 110 -11.47 10.30 16.25
N ARG A 111 -11.21 10.29 14.95
CA ARG A 111 -12.06 10.90 13.93
C ARG A 111 -13.12 9.90 13.46
N PHE A 112 -14.07 9.59 14.33
CA PHE A 112 -15.03 8.49 14.11
C PHE A 112 -15.95 8.71 12.93
N ASP A 113 -16.41 9.93 12.69
CA ASP A 113 -17.29 10.22 11.57
C ASP A 113 -16.56 9.97 10.23
N ASP A 114 -15.32 10.44 10.10
CA ASP A 114 -14.48 10.14 8.91
C ASP A 114 -14.16 8.64 8.79
N ALA A 115 -13.98 7.94 9.91
CA ALA A 115 -13.76 6.50 9.89
C ALA A 115 -14.98 5.75 9.34
N VAL A 116 -16.18 6.11 9.81
CA VAL A 116 -17.46 5.56 9.33
C VAL A 116 -17.62 5.80 7.83
N ASP A 117 -17.47 7.05 7.38
CA ASP A 117 -17.60 7.42 5.97
C ASP A 117 -16.68 6.59 5.05
N ASN A 118 -15.43 6.40 5.48
CA ASN A 118 -14.48 5.61 4.69
C ASN A 118 -14.81 4.12 4.67
N TYR A 119 -15.28 3.54 5.78
CA TYR A 119 -15.73 2.14 5.79
C TYR A 119 -16.98 1.94 4.96
N GLU A 120 -17.95 2.87 4.99
CA GLU A 120 -19.15 2.82 4.15
C GLU A 120 -18.78 2.89 2.65
N GLN A 121 -17.83 3.76 2.27
CA GLN A 121 -17.30 3.80 0.90
C GLN A 121 -16.61 2.47 0.51
N HIS A 122 -15.85 1.87 1.42
CA HIS A 122 -15.22 0.58 1.18
C HIS A 122 -16.24 -0.52 0.93
N ILE A 123 -17.28 -0.61 1.78
CA ILE A 123 -18.36 -1.59 1.66
C ILE A 123 -19.12 -1.40 0.35
N GLU A 124 -19.54 -0.18 0.03
CA GLU A 124 -20.22 0.13 -1.24
C GLU A 124 -19.43 -0.36 -2.47
N TRP A 125 -18.11 -0.17 -2.46
CA TRP A 125 -17.25 -0.66 -3.53
C TRP A 125 -17.12 -2.19 -3.55
N LEU A 126 -17.06 -2.85 -2.39
CA LEU A 126 -17.05 -4.31 -2.31
C LEU A 126 -18.33 -4.88 -2.90
N GLU A 127 -19.51 -4.32 -2.54
CA GLU A 127 -20.81 -4.71 -3.08
C GLU A 127 -20.88 -4.56 -4.60
N LYS A 128 -20.48 -3.40 -5.13
CA LYS A 128 -20.40 -3.14 -6.58
C LYS A 128 -19.51 -4.14 -7.32
N LYS A 129 -18.49 -4.67 -6.65
CA LYS A 129 -17.57 -5.69 -7.18
C LYS A 129 -17.98 -7.11 -6.85
N LYS A 130 -19.12 -7.30 -6.20
CA LYS A 130 -19.62 -8.62 -5.74
C LYS A 130 -18.58 -9.37 -4.89
N ARG A 131 -17.89 -8.64 -4.01
CA ARG A 131 -16.93 -9.17 -3.04
C ARG A 131 -17.60 -9.27 -1.68
N PRO A 132 -17.17 -10.19 -0.81
CA PRO A 132 -17.66 -10.32 0.57
C PRO A 132 -17.52 -9.02 1.36
N THR A 133 -18.54 -8.65 2.14
CA THR A 133 -18.59 -7.41 2.93
C THR A 133 -18.55 -7.65 4.43
N GLU A 134 -18.81 -8.87 4.88
CA GLU A 134 -19.07 -9.23 6.28
C GLU A 134 -17.99 -8.75 7.25
N MET A 135 -16.71 -8.86 6.83
CA MET A 135 -15.58 -8.40 7.65
C MET A 135 -15.59 -6.86 7.79
N ALA A 136 -15.82 -6.15 6.69
CA ALA A 136 -15.83 -4.69 6.68
C ALA A 136 -17.04 -4.14 7.46
N GLU A 137 -18.18 -4.79 7.38
CA GLU A 137 -19.39 -4.48 8.14
C GLU A 137 -19.17 -4.68 9.65
N ALA A 138 -18.51 -5.78 10.05
CA ALA A 138 -18.17 -6.04 11.44
C ALA A 138 -17.19 -4.97 12.00
N GLU A 139 -16.18 -4.59 11.22
CA GLU A 139 -15.24 -3.53 11.58
C GLU A 139 -15.96 -2.18 11.70
N LEU A 140 -16.88 -1.86 10.78
CA LEU A 140 -17.70 -0.64 10.83
C LEU A 140 -18.58 -0.58 12.08
N GLU A 141 -19.22 -1.68 12.46
CA GLU A 141 -20.06 -1.71 13.66
C GLU A 141 -19.24 -1.49 14.94
N GLN A 142 -18.03 -2.04 15.02
CA GLN A 142 -17.11 -1.78 16.13
C GLN A 142 -16.77 -0.28 16.22
N ILE A 143 -16.52 0.39 15.09
CA ILE A 143 -16.24 1.83 15.05
C ILE A 143 -17.45 2.64 15.52
N LYS A 144 -18.64 2.31 15.03
CA LYS A 144 -19.90 2.95 15.44
C LYS A 144 -20.16 2.76 16.95
N GLN A 145 -19.85 1.60 17.49
CA GLN A 145 -19.96 1.33 18.92
C GLN A 145 -18.99 2.18 19.74
N ALA A 146 -17.71 2.25 19.35
CA ALA A 146 -16.72 3.09 20.03
C ALA A 146 -17.10 4.57 20.00
N ALA A 147 -17.58 5.07 18.86
CA ALA A 147 -18.08 6.44 18.73
C ALA A 147 -19.23 6.75 19.69
N ARG A 148 -20.19 5.84 19.82
CA ARG A 148 -21.31 5.98 20.77
C ARG A 148 -20.85 6.02 22.23
N MET A 149 -19.87 5.17 22.59
CA MET A 149 -19.33 5.13 23.96
C MET A 149 -18.65 6.45 24.33
N ILE A 150 -17.83 7.00 23.45
CA ILE A 150 -17.11 8.27 23.70
C ILE A 150 -18.08 9.44 23.79
N LYS A 151 -19.05 9.55 22.86
CA LYS A 151 -20.11 10.59 22.95
C LYS A 151 -20.95 10.46 24.24
N GLY A 152 -21.15 9.24 24.73
CA GLY A 152 -21.82 9.00 26.01
C GLY A 152 -21.03 9.52 27.22
N VAL A 153 -19.72 9.32 27.24
CA VAL A 153 -18.83 9.82 28.32
C VAL A 153 -18.75 11.35 28.32
N GLU A 154 -18.64 11.99 27.15
CA GLU A 154 -18.63 13.46 27.03
C GLU A 154 -19.93 14.08 27.62
N ASN A 155 -21.07 13.46 27.39
CA ASN A 155 -22.34 13.92 27.94
C ASN A 155 -22.40 13.78 29.46
N ILE A 156 -21.77 12.78 30.08
CA ILE A 156 -21.72 12.57 31.52
C ILE A 156 -20.85 13.64 32.18
N THR A 157 -19.69 13.95 31.64
CA THR A 157 -18.76 14.95 32.20
C THR A 157 -19.34 16.38 32.17
N VAL A 158 -20.23 16.69 31.24
CA VAL A 158 -20.95 17.99 31.20
C VAL A 158 -22.00 18.09 32.30
N ILE A 159 -22.64 17.01 32.67
CA ILE A 159 -23.67 17.01 33.74
C ILE A 159 -23.06 17.18 35.11
N ASP A 160 -21.89 16.62 35.37
CA ASP A 160 -21.21 16.71 36.67
C ASP A 160 -20.49 18.05 36.91
N SER A 161 -20.50 18.97 35.95
CA SER A 161 -19.87 20.31 36.06
C SER A 161 -20.85 21.43 36.42
N PHE A 162 -22.09 21.10 36.81
CA PHE A 162 -23.10 21.98 37.37
C PHE A 162 -23.38 21.56 38.82
#